data_36b6c525ec1f8b9001e5de28130ce459
#
_entry.id   36b6c525ec1f8b9001e5de28130ce459
#
_cell.length_a   1.000
_cell.length_b   1.000
_cell.length_c   1.000
_cell.angle_alpha   90.00
_cell.angle_beta   90.00
_cell.angle_gamma   90.00
#
_symmetry.space_group_name_H-M   'P 1'
#
loop_
_entity.id
_entity.type
_entity.pdbx_description
1 polymer ?
#
loop_
_entity_poly.entity_id
_entity_poly.type
_entity_poly.pdbx_seq_one_letter_code
_entity_poly.pdbx_strand_id
1 'polypeptide(L)'
;LLATATDTDLARAAIVAGASVRGFALDASETGRVADVMAVAFTSSALDIEKFQTSMTKVAPIAAAANITLEATTAVMGTLTDAGIEASIAGTSLRNIFLKMQDPASDLSQHLGFTVESTDDLEKALMQLNNEGLSNAEMMQLVDLRQVAAFQTMVSGAARVLDLTDALEDANGEAQKMADIMADTLQGDILKAKSAWEGLEIAI
;
A
#
# COMPACT_ATOMS: atom_id res chain seq x y z
N LEU A 1 11.61 -13.59 -7.09
CA LEU A 1 10.17 -13.69 -7.00
C LEU A 1 9.49 -12.36 -7.33
N LEU A 2 9.53 -11.37 -6.42
CA LEU A 2 8.90 -10.07 -6.63
C LEU A 2 9.32 -9.39 -7.95
N ALA A 3 10.61 -9.36 -8.27
CA ALA A 3 11.11 -8.78 -9.51
C ALA A 3 10.49 -9.43 -10.76
N THR A 4 10.33 -10.74 -10.75
CA THR A 4 9.70 -11.50 -11.84
C THR A 4 8.19 -11.22 -11.89
N ALA A 5 7.53 -11.23 -10.73
CA ALA A 5 6.09 -11.02 -10.62
C ALA A 5 5.66 -9.60 -11.02
N THR A 6 6.54 -8.62 -10.90
CA THR A 6 6.22 -7.19 -11.16
C THR A 6 6.94 -6.64 -12.40
N ASP A 7 7.62 -7.48 -13.19
CA ASP A 7 8.46 -7.07 -14.33
C ASP A 7 9.43 -5.93 -13.99
N THR A 8 10.06 -6.05 -12.83
CA THR A 8 10.93 -5.02 -12.25
C THR A 8 12.35 -5.56 -12.06
N ASP A 9 13.34 -4.69 -12.08
CA ASP A 9 14.73 -5.01 -11.75
C ASP A 9 14.83 -5.65 -10.34
N LEU A 10 15.59 -6.75 -10.26
CA LEU A 10 15.76 -7.54 -9.04
C LEU A 10 16.31 -6.69 -7.86
N ALA A 11 17.27 -5.81 -8.15
CA ALA A 11 17.87 -4.97 -7.12
C ALA A 11 16.84 -3.98 -6.55
N ARG A 12 16.01 -3.39 -7.42
CA ARG A 12 14.93 -2.48 -7.01
C ARG A 12 13.87 -3.20 -6.19
N ALA A 13 13.41 -4.37 -6.63
CA ALA A 13 12.44 -5.18 -5.91
C ALA A 13 12.93 -5.50 -4.48
N ALA A 14 14.20 -5.90 -4.35
CA ALA A 14 14.82 -6.20 -3.06
C ALA A 14 14.93 -4.96 -2.15
N ILE A 15 15.30 -3.81 -2.71
CA ILE A 15 15.39 -2.55 -1.98
C ILE A 15 14.03 -2.13 -1.42
N VAL A 16 12.97 -2.19 -2.24
CA VAL A 16 11.63 -1.76 -1.86
C VAL A 16 11.04 -2.71 -0.82
N ALA A 17 11.14 -4.03 -1.01
CA ALA A 17 10.69 -5.01 -0.03
C ALA A 17 11.42 -4.84 1.32
N GLY A 18 12.74 -4.71 1.30
CA GLY A 18 13.54 -4.49 2.51
C GLY A 18 13.26 -3.15 3.19
N ALA A 19 12.92 -2.10 2.44
CA ALA A 19 12.49 -0.82 2.99
C ALA A 19 11.12 -0.93 3.67
N SER A 20 10.19 -1.69 3.09
CA SER A 20 8.86 -1.96 3.67
C SER A 20 8.95 -2.75 4.97
N VAL A 21 9.76 -3.83 5.00
CA VAL A 21 10.04 -4.60 6.22
C VAL A 21 10.53 -3.68 7.35
N ARG A 22 11.50 -2.81 7.06
CA ARG A 22 12.00 -1.84 8.05
C ARG A 22 10.98 -0.77 8.42
N GLY A 23 10.24 -0.25 7.44
CA GLY A 23 9.25 0.81 7.63
C GLY A 23 8.11 0.41 8.55
N PHE A 24 7.68 -0.85 8.45
CA PHE A 24 6.64 -1.44 9.30
C PHE A 24 7.20 -2.19 10.52
N ALA A 25 8.51 -2.10 10.78
CA ALA A 25 9.18 -2.81 11.89
C ALA A 25 8.93 -4.33 11.90
N LEU A 26 8.77 -4.94 10.71
CA LEU A 26 8.54 -6.37 10.55
C LEU A 26 9.84 -7.16 10.71
N ASP A 27 9.73 -8.46 11.05
CA ASP A 27 10.86 -9.37 11.04
C ASP A 27 11.33 -9.65 9.59
N ALA A 28 12.60 -9.95 9.41
CA ALA A 28 13.17 -10.26 8.10
C ALA A 28 12.52 -11.50 7.44
N SER A 29 11.98 -12.43 8.21
CA SER A 29 11.22 -13.59 7.73
C SER A 29 9.92 -13.21 7.02
N GLU A 30 9.38 -12.01 7.28
CA GLU A 30 8.17 -11.48 6.65
C GLU A 30 8.39 -10.94 5.22
N THR A 31 9.65 -10.97 4.72
CA THR A 31 9.95 -10.45 3.37
C THR A 31 9.13 -11.15 2.27
N GLY A 32 8.81 -12.44 2.45
CA GLY A 32 7.93 -13.18 1.55
C GLY A 32 6.51 -12.59 1.51
N ARG A 33 5.92 -12.37 2.68
CA ARG A 33 4.59 -11.74 2.84
C ARG A 33 4.57 -10.34 2.21
N VAL A 34 5.60 -9.52 2.43
CA VAL A 34 5.70 -8.20 1.79
C VAL A 34 5.70 -8.31 0.27
N ALA A 35 6.39 -9.31 -0.30
CA ALA A 35 6.41 -9.56 -1.73
C ALA A 35 5.03 -9.99 -2.27
N ASP A 36 4.31 -10.82 -1.52
CA ASP A 36 2.96 -11.27 -1.87
C ASP A 36 1.97 -10.10 -1.86
N VAL A 37 1.98 -9.27 -0.82
CA VAL A 37 1.17 -8.04 -0.73
C VAL A 37 1.45 -7.11 -1.90
N MET A 38 2.72 -6.87 -2.26
CA MET A 38 3.07 -6.02 -3.39
C MET A 38 2.58 -6.61 -4.72
N ALA A 39 2.70 -7.93 -4.92
CA ALA A 39 2.25 -8.60 -6.13
C ALA A 39 0.73 -8.44 -6.34
N VAL A 40 -0.07 -8.68 -5.29
CA VAL A 40 -1.52 -8.50 -5.34
C VAL A 40 -1.88 -7.03 -5.50
N ALA A 41 -1.24 -6.11 -4.76
CA ALA A 41 -1.53 -4.69 -4.84
C ALA A 41 -1.34 -4.14 -6.25
N PHE A 42 -0.25 -4.53 -6.95
CA PHE A 42 0.08 -4.02 -8.28
C PHE A 42 -0.83 -4.58 -9.39
N THR A 43 -1.51 -5.69 -9.14
CA THR A 43 -2.50 -6.25 -10.07
C THR A 43 -3.92 -5.80 -9.76
N SER A 44 -4.19 -5.45 -8.50
CA SER A 44 -5.52 -5.09 -8.02
C SER A 44 -5.76 -3.59 -7.89
N SER A 45 -4.74 -2.75 -8.16
CA SER A 45 -4.85 -1.29 -8.08
C SER A 45 -3.92 -0.61 -9.09
N ALA A 46 -3.98 0.72 -9.17
CA ALA A 46 -3.08 1.53 -9.98
C ALA A 46 -1.68 1.73 -9.36
N LEU A 47 -1.35 0.99 -8.31
CA LEU A 47 0.00 0.97 -7.74
C LEU A 47 0.96 0.22 -8.67
N ASP A 48 2.18 0.71 -8.71
CA ASP A 48 3.37 0.04 -9.20
C ASP A 48 4.48 0.16 -8.15
N ILE A 49 5.63 -0.46 -8.39
CA ILE A 49 6.73 -0.48 -7.42
C ILE A 49 7.25 0.93 -7.09
N GLU A 50 7.19 1.84 -8.05
CA GLU A 50 7.68 3.22 -7.88
C GLU A 50 6.73 4.06 -7.03
N LYS A 51 5.43 3.97 -7.32
CA LYS A 51 4.38 4.62 -6.54
C LYS A 51 4.32 4.06 -5.13
N PHE A 52 4.41 2.73 -4.99
CA PHE A 52 4.46 2.05 -3.70
C PHE A 52 5.64 2.53 -2.86
N GLN A 53 6.88 2.50 -3.41
CA GLN A 53 8.06 3.00 -2.73
C GLN A 53 7.92 4.45 -2.28
N THR A 54 7.45 5.31 -3.19
CA THR A 54 7.31 6.75 -2.95
C THR A 54 6.33 7.05 -1.82
N SER A 55 5.18 6.38 -1.81
CA SER A 55 4.16 6.59 -0.79
C SER A 55 4.54 5.96 0.55
N MET A 56 5.01 4.70 0.53
CA MET A 56 5.35 3.96 1.76
C MET A 56 6.50 4.59 2.53
N THR A 57 7.49 5.18 1.86
CA THR A 57 8.56 5.93 2.53
C THR A 57 8.03 7.03 3.47
N LYS A 58 6.84 7.57 3.19
CA LYS A 58 6.22 8.65 3.96
C LYS A 58 5.28 8.15 5.06
N VAL A 59 4.50 7.11 4.77
CA VAL A 59 3.40 6.67 5.64
C VAL A 59 3.78 5.50 6.55
N ALA A 60 4.64 4.59 6.11
CA ALA A 60 4.91 3.34 6.82
C ALA A 60 5.30 3.50 8.29
N PRO A 61 6.21 4.42 8.68
CA PRO A 61 6.56 4.58 10.11
C PRO A 61 5.38 5.04 10.97
N ILE A 62 4.46 5.82 10.43
CA ILE A 62 3.29 6.33 11.16
C ILE A 62 2.21 5.25 11.25
N ALA A 63 2.00 4.50 10.17
CA ALA A 63 1.09 3.35 10.16
C ALA A 63 1.56 2.29 11.18
N ALA A 64 2.84 1.93 11.15
CA ALA A 64 3.43 0.99 12.10
C ALA A 64 3.27 1.44 13.56
N ALA A 65 3.47 2.73 13.85
CA ALA A 65 3.30 3.28 15.18
C ALA A 65 1.84 3.20 15.70
N ALA A 66 0.86 3.18 14.80
CA ALA A 66 -0.56 2.98 15.11
C ALA A 66 -1.00 1.51 14.98
N ASN A 67 -0.10 0.56 14.84
CA ASN A 67 -0.39 -0.85 14.58
C ASN A 67 -1.33 -1.06 13.38
N ILE A 68 -1.30 -0.16 12.41
CA ILE A 68 -1.98 -0.32 11.12
C ILE A 68 -1.08 -1.19 10.25
N THR A 69 -1.62 -2.29 9.74
CA THR A 69 -0.87 -3.29 8.96
C THR A 69 -0.34 -2.73 7.64
N LEU A 70 0.65 -3.43 7.07
CA LEU A 70 1.14 -3.19 5.71
C LEU A 70 -0.01 -3.31 4.70
N GLU A 71 -0.86 -4.33 4.86
CA GLU A 71 -1.99 -4.64 4.00
C GLU A 71 -3.00 -3.49 3.99
N ALA A 72 -3.50 -3.07 5.15
CA ALA A 72 -4.45 -1.97 5.27
C ALA A 72 -3.87 -0.65 4.73
N THR A 73 -2.61 -0.35 5.05
CA THR A 73 -1.93 0.85 4.52
C THR A 73 -1.81 0.79 3.00
N THR A 74 -1.49 -0.39 2.44
CA THR A 74 -1.38 -0.61 0.99
C THR A 74 -2.75 -0.51 0.32
N ALA A 75 -3.81 -1.03 0.94
CA ALA A 75 -5.18 -0.94 0.45
C ALA A 75 -5.67 0.52 0.34
N VAL A 76 -5.40 1.34 1.37
CA VAL A 76 -5.70 2.78 1.31
C VAL A 76 -4.91 3.45 0.19
N MET A 77 -3.60 3.16 0.08
CA MET A 77 -2.77 3.73 -1.00
C MET A 77 -3.23 3.31 -2.39
N GLY A 78 -3.63 2.04 -2.57
CA GLY A 78 -4.22 1.53 -3.80
C GLY A 78 -5.49 2.31 -4.16
N THR A 79 -6.40 2.47 -3.21
CA THR A 79 -7.64 3.22 -3.39
C THR A 79 -7.39 4.68 -3.79
N LEU A 80 -6.40 5.35 -3.17
CA LEU A 80 -6.04 6.72 -3.51
C LEU A 80 -5.44 6.85 -4.93
N THR A 81 -4.58 5.90 -5.32
CA THR A 81 -3.96 5.89 -6.65
C THR A 81 -4.94 5.48 -7.74
N ASP A 82 -5.90 4.58 -7.45
CA ASP A 82 -7.02 4.25 -8.36
C ASP A 82 -7.86 5.50 -8.69
N ALA A 83 -8.03 6.40 -7.73
CA ALA A 83 -8.70 7.70 -7.93
C ALA A 83 -7.80 8.75 -8.63
N GLY A 84 -6.59 8.40 -9.04
CA GLY A 84 -5.67 9.28 -9.75
C GLY A 84 -4.87 10.23 -8.86
N ILE A 85 -4.87 10.05 -7.53
CA ILE A 85 -4.05 10.86 -6.63
C ILE A 85 -2.58 10.42 -6.78
N GLU A 86 -1.69 11.36 -7.06
CA GLU A 86 -0.27 11.10 -7.24
C GLU A 86 0.34 10.51 -5.96
N ALA A 87 1.18 9.47 -6.10
CA ALA A 87 1.67 8.65 -4.99
C ALA A 87 2.39 9.45 -3.87
N SER A 88 3.13 10.50 -4.24
CA SER A 88 3.81 11.38 -3.27
C SER A 88 2.81 12.22 -2.47
N ILE A 89 1.75 12.69 -3.13
CA ILE A 89 0.65 13.44 -2.49
C ILE A 89 -0.17 12.50 -1.61
N ALA A 90 -0.53 11.32 -2.13
CA ALA A 90 -1.27 10.30 -1.40
C ALA A 90 -0.53 9.88 -0.11
N GLY A 91 0.76 9.54 -0.21
CA GLY A 91 1.57 9.15 0.95
C GLY A 91 1.70 10.26 2.00
N THR A 92 1.86 11.53 1.56
CA THR A 92 1.93 12.68 2.48
C THR A 92 0.58 12.95 3.15
N SER A 93 -0.50 12.88 2.38
CA SER A 93 -1.86 13.10 2.89
C SER A 93 -2.24 12.00 3.89
N LEU A 94 -2.02 10.74 3.53
CA LEU A 94 -2.32 9.61 4.39
C LEU A 94 -1.53 9.66 5.71
N ARG A 95 -0.23 9.96 5.64
CA ARG A 95 0.58 10.19 6.84
C ARG A 95 -0.04 11.23 7.77
N ASN A 96 -0.47 12.38 7.24
CA ASN A 96 -1.03 13.45 8.05
C ASN A 96 -2.43 13.10 8.58
N ILE A 97 -3.24 12.37 7.80
CA ILE A 97 -4.55 11.86 8.24
C ILE A 97 -4.35 10.87 9.40
N PHE A 98 -3.42 9.91 9.26
CA PHE A 98 -3.12 8.96 10.34
C PHE A 98 -2.63 9.66 11.61
N LEU A 99 -1.77 10.68 11.49
CA LEU A 99 -1.35 11.48 12.66
C LEU A 99 -2.55 12.16 13.35
N LYS A 100 -3.50 12.70 12.59
CA LYS A 100 -4.72 13.28 13.16
C LYS A 100 -5.63 12.22 13.80
N MET A 101 -5.72 11.03 13.22
CA MET A 101 -6.49 9.91 13.79
C MET A 101 -5.89 9.38 15.10
N GLN A 102 -4.58 9.52 15.29
CA GLN A 102 -3.86 9.11 16.51
C GLN A 102 -3.83 10.19 17.59
N ASP A 103 -4.04 11.45 17.25
CA ASP A 103 -4.01 12.58 18.19
C ASP A 103 -5.39 12.76 18.84
N PRO A 104 -5.57 12.48 20.15
CA PRO A 104 -6.85 12.64 20.83
C PRO A 104 -7.31 14.11 20.91
N ALA A 105 -6.42 15.07 20.66
CA ALA A 105 -6.76 16.49 20.64
C ALA A 105 -7.17 16.99 19.24
N SER A 106 -7.04 16.15 18.20
CA SER A 106 -7.43 16.54 16.85
C SER A 106 -8.95 16.57 16.69
N ASP A 107 -9.43 17.47 15.82
CA ASP A 107 -10.85 17.53 15.48
C ASP A 107 -11.36 16.20 14.90
N LEU A 108 -10.52 15.47 14.16
CA LEU A 108 -10.87 14.18 13.56
C LEU A 108 -11.09 13.09 14.62
N SER A 109 -10.18 12.92 15.58
CA SER A 109 -10.35 11.93 16.66
C SER A 109 -11.49 12.30 17.58
N GLN A 110 -11.69 13.60 17.87
CA GLN A 110 -12.85 14.06 18.65
C GLN A 110 -14.17 13.80 17.94
N HIS A 111 -14.22 13.99 16.63
CA HIS A 111 -15.39 13.66 15.81
C HIS A 111 -15.70 12.17 15.80
N LEU A 112 -14.66 11.32 15.65
CA LEU A 112 -14.78 9.86 15.72
C LEU A 112 -15.20 9.37 17.12
N GLY A 113 -14.81 10.08 18.18
CA GLY A 113 -14.99 9.67 19.57
C GLY A 113 -13.95 8.67 20.07
N PHE A 114 -12.91 8.39 19.28
CA PHE A 114 -11.78 7.50 19.62
C PHE A 114 -10.55 7.84 18.77
N THR A 115 -9.38 7.35 19.22
CA THR A 115 -8.14 7.35 18.43
C THR A 115 -7.98 6.04 17.67
N VAL A 116 -7.33 6.10 16.50
CA VAL A 116 -7.01 4.91 15.70
C VAL A 116 -5.66 4.37 16.14
N GLU A 117 -5.66 3.19 16.75
CA GLU A 117 -4.48 2.51 17.29
C GLU A 117 -4.30 1.09 16.73
N SER A 118 -5.12 0.71 15.75
CA SER A 118 -5.07 -0.58 15.07
C SER A 118 -5.71 -0.51 13.67
N THR A 119 -5.54 -1.57 12.88
CA THR A 119 -6.25 -1.73 11.61
C THR A 119 -7.76 -1.76 11.82
N ASP A 120 -8.26 -2.49 12.82
CA ASP A 120 -9.69 -2.56 13.14
C ASP A 120 -10.27 -1.18 13.47
N ASP A 121 -9.53 -0.34 14.19
CA ASP A 121 -9.96 1.04 14.46
C ASP A 121 -9.99 1.89 13.19
N LEU A 122 -9.02 1.70 12.27
CA LEU A 122 -9.03 2.38 10.98
C LEU A 122 -10.27 1.99 10.15
N GLU A 123 -10.58 0.72 10.06
CA GLU A 123 -11.75 0.21 9.34
C GLU A 123 -13.05 0.76 9.94
N LYS A 124 -13.16 0.71 11.26
CA LYS A 124 -14.29 1.29 12.01
C LYS A 124 -14.42 2.79 11.73
N ALA A 125 -13.33 3.55 11.75
CA ALA A 125 -13.33 4.98 11.46
C ALA A 125 -13.79 5.25 10.02
N LEU A 126 -13.28 4.50 9.04
CA LEU A 126 -13.68 4.64 7.63
C LEU A 126 -15.16 4.35 7.42
N MET A 127 -15.68 3.28 8.02
CA MET A 127 -17.10 2.93 7.92
C MET A 127 -17.98 3.97 8.59
N GLN A 128 -17.60 4.48 9.78
CA GLN A 128 -18.32 5.53 10.47
C GLN A 128 -18.43 6.79 9.60
N LEU A 129 -17.28 7.31 9.15
CA LEU A 129 -17.22 8.53 8.33
C LEU A 129 -17.98 8.38 7.00
N ASN A 130 -17.90 7.21 6.37
CA ASN A 130 -18.65 6.94 5.14
C ASN A 130 -20.16 6.92 5.36
N ASN A 131 -20.62 6.33 6.45
CA ASN A 131 -22.04 6.26 6.79
C ASN A 131 -22.62 7.65 7.18
N GLU A 132 -21.79 8.51 7.74
CA GLU A 132 -22.20 9.89 8.09
C GLU A 132 -22.44 10.77 6.86
N GLY A 133 -21.81 10.46 5.72
CA GLY A 133 -22.00 11.20 4.47
C GLY A 133 -21.58 12.66 4.56
N LEU A 134 -20.43 12.92 5.18
CA LEU A 134 -19.90 14.27 5.44
C LEU A 134 -19.80 15.11 4.17
N SER A 135 -20.24 16.36 4.26
CA SER A 135 -20.03 17.37 3.23
C SER A 135 -18.54 17.79 3.16
N ASN A 136 -18.12 18.37 2.02
CA ASN A 136 -16.77 18.91 1.88
C ASN A 136 -16.43 19.96 2.95
N ALA A 137 -17.41 20.75 3.39
CA ALA A 137 -17.23 21.78 4.43
C ALA A 137 -16.94 21.14 5.80
N GLU A 138 -17.61 20.04 6.13
CA GLU A 138 -17.35 19.26 7.34
C GLU A 138 -16.01 18.57 7.28
N MET A 139 -15.65 17.95 6.14
CA MET A 139 -14.32 17.34 5.95
C MET A 139 -13.17 18.34 6.11
N MET A 140 -13.35 19.60 5.64
CA MET A 140 -12.38 20.67 5.83
C MET A 140 -12.17 21.09 7.30
N GLN A 141 -13.09 20.77 8.20
CA GLN A 141 -12.92 20.99 9.63
C GLN A 141 -12.10 19.88 10.30
N LEU A 142 -12.17 18.66 9.74
CA LEU A 142 -11.51 17.49 10.31
C LEU A 142 -10.06 17.34 9.86
N VAL A 143 -9.75 17.74 8.61
CA VAL A 143 -8.40 17.64 8.03
C VAL A 143 -7.97 18.94 7.38
N ASP A 144 -6.65 19.11 7.16
CA ASP A 144 -6.17 20.32 6.48
C ASP A 144 -6.60 20.33 5.01
N LEU A 145 -6.79 21.50 4.45
CA LEU A 145 -7.28 21.71 3.09
C LEU A 145 -6.55 20.85 2.02
N ARG A 146 -5.25 20.64 2.21
CA ARG A 146 -4.42 19.85 1.28
C ARG A 146 -4.70 18.35 1.32
N GLN A 147 -5.30 17.85 2.41
CA GLN A 147 -5.64 16.45 2.58
C GLN A 147 -7.08 16.13 2.22
N VAL A 148 -7.96 17.14 2.05
CA VAL A 148 -9.42 16.94 1.85
C VAL A 148 -9.70 15.98 0.70
N ALA A 149 -9.03 16.11 -0.45
CA ALA A 149 -9.25 15.22 -1.58
C ALA A 149 -8.88 13.76 -1.27
N ALA A 150 -7.74 13.53 -0.62
CA ALA A 150 -7.32 12.19 -0.22
C ALA A 150 -8.23 11.63 0.88
N PHE A 151 -8.63 12.45 1.84
CA PHE A 151 -9.55 12.08 2.92
C PHE A 151 -10.93 11.71 2.37
N GLN A 152 -11.50 12.53 1.50
CA GLN A 152 -12.75 12.23 0.82
C GLN A 152 -12.70 10.92 0.02
N THR A 153 -11.62 10.72 -0.76
CA THR A 153 -11.43 9.50 -1.54
C THR A 153 -11.33 8.27 -0.63
N MET A 154 -10.57 8.37 0.46
CA MET A 154 -10.42 7.29 1.44
C MET A 154 -11.76 6.96 2.11
N VAL A 155 -12.51 7.95 2.53
CA VAL A 155 -13.82 7.79 3.19
C VAL A 155 -14.87 7.23 2.22
N SER A 156 -15.04 7.84 1.04
CA SER A 156 -15.99 7.34 0.04
C SER A 156 -15.62 5.98 -0.53
N GLY A 157 -14.34 5.64 -0.51
CA GLY A 157 -13.78 4.35 -0.91
C GLY A 157 -13.67 3.33 0.23
N ALA A 158 -14.30 3.55 1.39
CA ALA A 158 -14.16 2.69 2.57
C ALA A 158 -14.39 1.20 2.24
N ALA A 159 -15.45 0.86 1.53
CA ALA A 159 -15.72 -0.52 1.12
C ALA A 159 -14.57 -1.10 0.27
N ARG A 160 -14.04 -0.32 -0.68
CA ARG A 160 -12.90 -0.73 -1.51
C ARG A 160 -11.63 -0.94 -0.67
N VAL A 161 -11.40 -0.10 0.35
CA VAL A 161 -10.27 -0.26 1.27
C VAL A 161 -10.40 -1.58 2.02
N LEU A 162 -11.58 -1.89 2.59
CA LEU A 162 -11.81 -3.14 3.31
C LEU A 162 -11.62 -4.36 2.39
N ASP A 163 -12.31 -4.40 1.25
CA ASP A 163 -12.20 -5.51 0.29
C ASP A 163 -10.75 -5.74 -0.17
N LEU A 164 -10.00 -4.66 -0.39
CA LEU A 164 -8.59 -4.77 -0.78
C LEU A 164 -7.69 -5.19 0.39
N THR A 165 -7.99 -4.74 1.62
CA THR A 165 -7.27 -5.20 2.83
C THR A 165 -7.41 -6.71 2.97
N ASP A 166 -8.63 -7.25 2.92
CA ASP A 166 -8.90 -8.68 3.00
C ASP A 166 -8.14 -9.45 1.89
N ALA A 167 -8.18 -8.96 0.65
CA ALA A 167 -7.47 -9.58 -0.47
C ALA A 167 -5.94 -9.57 -0.29
N LEU A 168 -5.39 -8.55 0.36
CA LEU A 168 -3.96 -8.45 0.64
C LEU A 168 -3.53 -9.31 1.84
N GLU A 169 -4.40 -9.51 2.83
CA GLU A 169 -4.18 -10.42 3.95
C GLU A 169 -4.17 -11.89 3.48
N ASP A 170 -5.00 -12.21 2.48
CA ASP A 170 -5.07 -13.54 1.86
C ASP A 170 -4.01 -13.77 0.77
N ALA A 171 -3.07 -12.83 0.57
CA ALA A 171 -2.12 -12.82 -0.55
C ALA A 171 -1.03 -13.91 -0.51
N ASN A 172 -1.05 -14.85 0.45
CA ASN A 172 0.01 -15.86 0.63
C ASN A 172 0.33 -16.66 -0.64
N GLY A 173 1.59 -16.58 -1.09
CA GLY A 173 2.11 -17.30 -2.25
C GLY A 173 1.75 -16.69 -3.60
N GLU A 174 1.06 -15.53 -3.64
CA GLU A 174 0.66 -14.89 -4.89
C GLU A 174 1.84 -14.37 -5.71
N ALA A 175 2.91 -13.88 -5.07
CA ALA A 175 4.14 -13.50 -5.77
C ALA A 175 4.77 -14.69 -6.51
N GLN A 176 4.71 -15.90 -5.94
CA GLN A 176 5.20 -17.10 -6.61
C GLN A 176 4.32 -17.49 -7.79
N LYS A 177 3.01 -17.52 -7.61
CA LYS A 177 2.06 -17.83 -8.68
C LYS A 177 2.21 -16.87 -9.85
N MET A 178 2.32 -15.58 -9.56
CA MET A 178 2.49 -14.55 -10.57
C MET A 178 3.84 -14.67 -11.30
N ALA A 179 4.92 -14.95 -10.58
CA ALA A 179 6.23 -15.20 -11.17
C ALA A 179 6.20 -16.44 -12.09
N ASP A 180 5.50 -17.50 -11.70
CA ASP A 180 5.35 -18.72 -12.50
C ASP A 180 4.54 -18.44 -13.77
N ILE A 181 3.43 -17.68 -13.69
CA ILE A 181 2.63 -17.28 -14.87
C ILE A 181 3.48 -16.42 -15.82
N MET A 182 4.21 -15.44 -15.31
CA MET A 182 5.07 -14.58 -16.14
C MET A 182 6.23 -15.39 -16.76
N ALA A 183 6.78 -16.35 -16.04
CA ALA A 183 7.84 -17.22 -16.55
C ALA A 183 7.34 -18.17 -17.67
N ASP A 184 6.05 -18.46 -17.72
CA ASP A 184 5.43 -19.34 -18.74
C ASP A 184 4.87 -18.54 -19.94
N THR A 185 5.05 -17.23 -19.96
CA THR A 185 4.66 -16.37 -21.09
C THR A 185 5.79 -16.25 -22.12
N LEU A 186 5.46 -15.84 -23.35
CA LEU A 186 6.44 -15.59 -24.43
C LEU A 186 7.52 -14.58 -23.96
N GLN A 187 7.19 -13.63 -23.10
CA GLN A 187 8.10 -12.66 -22.53
C GLN A 187 9.04 -13.31 -21.50
N GLY A 188 8.55 -14.26 -20.72
CA GLY A 188 9.36 -15.11 -19.82
C GLY A 188 10.36 -15.97 -20.59
N ASP A 189 9.95 -16.52 -21.73
CA ASP A 189 10.84 -17.31 -22.60
C ASP A 189 11.94 -16.45 -23.25
N ILE A 190 11.64 -15.21 -23.62
CA ILE A 190 12.64 -14.24 -24.10
C ILE A 190 13.63 -13.88 -22.98
N LEU A 191 13.15 -13.66 -21.76
CA LEU A 191 14.01 -13.38 -20.59
C LEU A 191 14.90 -14.57 -20.24
N LYS A 192 14.38 -15.80 -20.29
CA LYS A 192 15.16 -17.04 -20.10
C LYS A 192 16.25 -17.17 -21.17
N ALA A 193 15.92 -16.90 -22.45
CA ALA A 193 16.86 -16.93 -23.55
C ALA A 193 17.96 -15.86 -23.39
N LYS A 194 17.59 -14.65 -22.97
CA LYS A 194 18.54 -13.57 -22.68
C LYS A 194 19.47 -13.91 -21.52
N SER A 195 18.94 -14.41 -20.42
CA SER A 195 19.76 -14.82 -19.26
C SER A 195 20.69 -15.99 -19.58
N ALA A 196 20.25 -16.94 -20.42
CA ALA A 196 21.11 -18.03 -20.89
C ALA A 196 22.25 -17.50 -21.78
N TRP A 197 21.96 -16.51 -22.63
CA TRP A 197 22.98 -15.86 -23.49
C TRP A 197 24.02 -15.09 -22.65
N GLU A 198 23.56 -14.28 -21.69
CA GLU A 198 24.43 -13.54 -20.75
C GLU A 198 25.31 -14.49 -19.92
N GLY A 199 24.75 -15.63 -19.50
CA GLY A 199 25.52 -16.70 -18.82
C GLY A 199 26.60 -17.32 -19.70
N LEU A 200 26.39 -17.38 -21.02
CA LEU A 200 27.39 -17.87 -21.98
C LEU A 200 28.51 -16.84 -22.20
N GLU A 201 28.20 -15.55 -22.25
CA GLU A 201 29.20 -14.46 -22.37
C GLU A 201 30.14 -14.39 -21.15
N ILE A 202 29.68 -14.76 -19.96
CA ILE A 202 30.48 -14.76 -18.72
C ILE A 202 31.42 -16.00 -18.67
N ALA A 203 31.10 -17.06 -19.41
CA ALA A 203 31.80 -18.33 -19.41
C ALA A 203 32.93 -18.44 -20.49
N ILE A 204 33.09 -17.40 -21.34
CA ILE A 204 34.13 -17.27 -22.35
C ILE A 204 35.13 -16.21 -21.92
#